data_dfc6bf99634ca57cbe50ba41b4f239f7
#
_entry.id   dfc6bf99634ca57cbe50ba41b4f239f7
#
_cell.length_a   1.000
_cell.length_b   1.000
_cell.length_c   1.000
_cell.angle_alpha   90.00
_cell.angle_beta   90.00
_cell.angle_gamma   90.00
#
_symmetry.space_group_name_H-M   'P 1'
#
loop_
_entity.id
_entity.type
_entity.pdbx_description
1 polymer ?
#
loop_
_entity_poly.entity_id
_entity_poly.type
_entity_poly.pdbx_seq_one_letter_code
_entity_poly.pdbx_strand_id
1 'polypeptide(L)'
;MRRIFILNLFFLISFMHFNSAFSISPDVFIQSTVNRASQVLSENITREEKINQLKIIAKETVDIKGVGFYSLGAARKALNDQQKYTYSNLFENYFLKSFSSRLAEYTNPEIEVKDKQILNSNYTIVNSVLIATNERPEVKIDWRVYTKNPDNP
;
A
#
# COMPACT_ATOMS: atom_id res chain seq x y z
N MET A 1 -4.10 43.72 -39.17
CA MET A 1 -4.69 42.38 -38.95
C MET A 1 -3.66 41.27 -38.67
N ARG A 2 -2.49 41.24 -39.33
CA ARG A 2 -1.45 40.18 -39.14
C ARG A 2 -0.80 40.13 -37.73
N ARG A 3 -0.69 41.27 -37.04
CA ARG A 3 -0.08 41.38 -35.70
C ARG A 3 -1.00 40.85 -34.54
N ILE A 4 -2.29 40.94 -34.71
CA ILE A 4 -3.28 40.46 -33.72
C ILE A 4 -3.35 38.94 -33.74
N PHE A 5 -3.15 38.31 -34.91
CA PHE A 5 -3.17 36.83 -35.03
C PHE A 5 -1.97 36.17 -34.34
N ILE A 6 -0.81 36.79 -34.34
CA ILE A 6 0.40 36.30 -33.69
C ILE A 6 0.25 36.38 -32.14
N LEU A 7 -0.39 37.46 -31.65
CA LEU A 7 -0.61 37.62 -30.20
C LEU A 7 -1.59 36.57 -29.65
N ASN A 8 -2.64 36.23 -30.41
CA ASN A 8 -3.59 35.20 -30.03
C ASN A 8 -2.97 33.77 -30.06
N LEU A 9 -2.06 33.51 -31.00
CA LEU A 9 -1.37 32.22 -31.07
C LEU A 9 -0.41 32.03 -29.89
N PHE A 10 0.24 33.09 -29.42
CA PHE A 10 1.14 33.02 -28.26
C PHE A 10 0.36 32.81 -26.94
N PHE A 11 -0.87 33.34 -26.84
CA PHE A 11 -1.72 33.16 -25.67
C PHE A 11 -2.30 31.77 -25.58
N LEU A 12 -2.51 31.08 -26.72
CA LEU A 12 -3.03 29.71 -26.76
C LEU A 12 -1.99 28.65 -26.33
N ILE A 13 -0.69 28.91 -26.52
CA ILE A 13 0.41 28.00 -26.13
C ILE A 13 0.69 28.06 -24.61
N SER A 14 0.30 29.15 -23.93
CA SER A 14 0.56 29.35 -22.50
C SER A 14 -0.33 28.47 -21.58
N PHE A 15 -1.33 27.75 -22.11
CA PHE A 15 -2.25 26.89 -21.33
C PHE A 15 -1.93 25.39 -21.36
N MET A 16 -0.86 24.97 -22.02
CA MET A 16 -0.37 23.60 -21.86
C MET A 16 0.41 23.46 -20.54
N HIS A 17 -0.30 23.53 -19.44
CA HIS A 17 0.23 23.02 -18.18
C HIS A 17 0.26 21.50 -18.30
N PHE A 18 1.44 20.96 -18.57
CA PHE A 18 1.72 19.53 -18.38
C PHE A 18 1.58 19.27 -16.88
N ASN A 19 0.42 18.77 -16.46
CA ASN A 19 0.29 18.11 -15.18
C ASN A 19 1.16 16.84 -15.27
N SER A 20 2.41 16.94 -14.85
CA SER A 20 3.21 15.77 -14.58
C SER A 20 2.54 15.08 -13.40
N ALA A 21 1.82 14.00 -13.65
CA ALA A 21 1.37 13.11 -12.60
C ALA A 21 2.63 12.58 -11.91
N PHE A 22 2.91 13.08 -10.70
CA PHE A 22 3.99 12.56 -9.88
C PHE A 22 3.55 11.20 -9.35
N SER A 23 4.00 10.15 -10.01
CA SER A 23 3.89 8.79 -9.49
C SER A 23 4.68 8.70 -8.18
N ILE A 24 4.00 8.22 -7.12
CA ILE A 24 4.68 7.94 -5.84
C ILE A 24 5.59 6.73 -6.04
N SER A 25 6.86 6.89 -5.67
CA SER A 25 7.81 5.77 -5.73
C SER A 25 7.42 4.65 -4.74
N PRO A 26 7.53 3.36 -5.11
CA PRO A 26 7.09 2.24 -4.26
C PRO A 26 7.71 2.22 -2.86
N ASP A 27 8.97 2.59 -2.72
CA ASP A 27 9.66 2.70 -1.44
C ASP A 27 9.10 3.85 -0.58
N VAL A 28 8.78 4.98 -1.20
CA VAL A 28 8.13 6.13 -0.52
C VAL A 28 6.71 5.75 -0.07
N PHE A 29 5.96 5.02 -0.90
CA PHE A 29 4.64 4.51 -0.54
C PHE A 29 4.71 3.58 0.69
N ILE A 30 5.62 2.61 0.69
CA ILE A 30 5.82 1.70 1.82
C ILE A 30 6.29 2.48 3.06
N GLN A 31 7.26 3.40 2.92
CA GLN A 31 7.72 4.21 4.04
C GLN A 31 6.58 5.03 4.67
N SER A 32 5.73 5.65 3.85
CA SER A 32 4.57 6.39 4.33
C SER A 32 3.57 5.48 5.06
N THR A 33 3.29 4.30 4.50
CA THR A 33 2.37 3.32 5.10
C THR A 33 2.89 2.83 6.45
N VAL A 34 4.18 2.49 6.52
CA VAL A 34 4.85 2.06 7.76
C VAL A 34 4.85 3.15 8.81
N ASN A 35 5.15 4.40 8.44
CA ASN A 35 5.16 5.53 9.36
C ASN A 35 3.76 5.76 9.96
N ARG A 36 2.71 5.69 9.15
CA ARG A 36 1.31 5.79 9.64
C ARG A 36 0.98 4.69 10.64
N ALA A 37 1.36 3.44 10.36
CA ALA A 37 1.13 2.32 11.26
C ALA A 37 1.92 2.47 12.58
N SER A 38 3.19 2.87 12.50
CA SER A 38 4.05 3.10 13.67
C SER A 38 3.52 4.24 14.53
N GLN A 39 3.01 5.31 13.92
CA GLN A 39 2.38 6.41 14.64
C GLN A 39 1.18 5.93 15.47
N VAL A 40 0.25 5.18 14.86
CA VAL A 40 -0.91 4.59 15.56
C VAL A 40 -0.47 3.72 16.73
N LEU A 41 0.57 2.91 16.53
CA LEU A 41 1.08 2.00 17.55
C LEU A 41 1.76 2.73 18.72
N SER A 42 2.29 3.93 18.46
CA SER A 42 2.94 4.79 19.48
C SER A 42 1.95 5.68 20.24
N GLU A 43 0.72 5.87 19.76
CA GLU A 43 -0.29 6.69 20.40
C GLU A 43 -0.76 6.09 21.73
N ASN A 44 -1.10 6.98 22.67
CA ASN A 44 -1.67 6.58 23.97
C ASN A 44 -3.19 6.41 23.89
N ILE A 45 -3.63 5.47 23.06
CA ILE A 45 -5.03 5.09 22.86
C ILE A 45 -5.23 3.62 23.22
N THR A 46 -6.48 3.19 23.33
CA THR A 46 -6.81 1.80 23.66
C THR A 46 -6.33 0.83 22.58
N ARG A 47 -6.10 -0.42 22.96
CA ARG A 47 -5.74 -1.47 21.99
C ARG A 47 -6.81 -1.64 20.91
N GLU A 48 -8.08 -1.48 21.24
CA GLU A 48 -9.18 -1.57 20.31
C GLU A 48 -9.16 -0.43 19.28
N GLU A 49 -8.90 0.79 19.71
CA GLU A 49 -8.73 1.94 18.81
C GLU A 49 -7.53 1.75 17.87
N LYS A 50 -6.39 1.28 18.38
CA LYS A 50 -5.23 0.92 17.54
C LYS A 50 -5.62 -0.10 16.46
N ILE A 51 -6.31 -1.18 16.84
CA ILE A 51 -6.79 -2.21 15.90
C ILE A 51 -7.69 -1.58 14.82
N ASN A 52 -8.61 -0.71 15.21
CA ASN A 52 -9.54 -0.08 14.27
C ASN A 52 -8.82 0.85 13.28
N GLN A 53 -7.87 1.65 13.74
CA GLN A 53 -7.06 2.51 12.87
C GLN A 53 -6.15 1.70 11.93
N LEU A 54 -5.54 0.62 12.42
CA LEU A 54 -4.73 -0.28 11.60
C LEU A 54 -5.55 -0.99 10.51
N LYS A 55 -6.82 -1.34 10.78
CA LYS A 55 -7.73 -1.88 9.76
C LYS A 55 -8.00 -0.87 8.64
N ILE A 56 -8.15 0.41 8.99
CA ILE A 56 -8.34 1.48 7.99
C ILE A 56 -7.10 1.58 7.11
N ILE A 57 -5.91 1.67 7.69
CA ILE A 57 -4.65 1.70 6.94
C ILE A 57 -4.53 0.48 6.02
N ALA A 58 -4.81 -0.72 6.52
CA ALA A 58 -4.74 -1.93 5.72
C ALA A 58 -5.72 -1.92 4.53
N LYS A 59 -6.96 -1.45 4.73
CA LYS A 59 -7.96 -1.33 3.65
C LYS A 59 -7.55 -0.35 2.55
N GLU A 60 -6.84 0.71 2.91
CA GLU A 60 -6.39 1.74 1.97
C GLU A 60 -5.14 1.33 1.19
N THR A 61 -4.29 0.46 1.76
CA THR A 61 -2.95 0.22 1.25
C THR A 61 -2.69 -1.22 0.78
N VAL A 62 -3.54 -2.17 1.14
CA VAL A 62 -3.36 -3.60 0.80
C VAL A 62 -4.44 -4.07 -0.15
N ASP A 63 -4.05 -4.68 -1.27
CA ASP A 63 -4.98 -5.44 -2.12
C ASP A 63 -5.37 -6.76 -1.43
N ILE A 64 -6.21 -6.65 -0.40
CA ILE A 64 -6.63 -7.80 0.42
C ILE A 64 -7.28 -8.88 -0.44
N LYS A 65 -8.05 -8.49 -1.46
CA LYS A 65 -8.70 -9.43 -2.38
C LYS A 65 -7.67 -10.19 -3.22
N GLY A 66 -6.68 -9.47 -3.74
CA GLY A 66 -5.57 -10.08 -4.50
C GLY A 66 -4.75 -11.04 -3.65
N VAL A 67 -4.42 -10.66 -2.41
CA VAL A 67 -3.73 -11.54 -1.44
C VAL A 67 -4.56 -12.79 -1.16
N GLY A 68 -5.87 -12.64 -0.96
CA GLY A 68 -6.79 -13.76 -0.75
C GLY A 68 -6.78 -14.73 -1.92
N PHE A 69 -6.95 -14.25 -3.16
CA PHE A 69 -6.91 -15.12 -4.34
C PHE A 69 -5.53 -15.70 -4.62
N TYR A 70 -4.47 -15.02 -4.27
CA TYR A 70 -3.11 -15.56 -4.33
C TYR A 70 -2.95 -16.74 -3.37
N SER A 71 -3.46 -16.63 -2.13
CA SER A 71 -3.35 -17.69 -1.11
C SER A 71 -4.13 -18.97 -1.46
N LEU A 72 -5.20 -18.86 -2.27
CA LEU A 72 -5.91 -20.01 -2.82
C LEU A 72 -5.11 -20.82 -3.85
N GLY A 73 -4.09 -20.21 -4.46
CA GLY A 73 -3.31 -20.88 -5.50
C GLY A 73 -4.16 -21.41 -6.65
N ALA A 74 -3.97 -22.69 -7.01
CA ALA A 74 -4.70 -23.33 -8.10
C ALA A 74 -6.20 -23.51 -7.81
N ALA A 75 -6.60 -23.65 -6.54
CA ALA A 75 -7.99 -23.86 -6.14
C ALA A 75 -8.93 -22.74 -6.60
N ARG A 76 -8.42 -21.50 -6.74
CA ARG A 76 -9.21 -20.37 -7.25
C ARG A 76 -9.86 -20.59 -8.61
N LYS A 77 -9.26 -21.48 -9.45
CA LYS A 77 -9.76 -21.78 -10.81
C LYS A 77 -11.04 -22.62 -10.77
N ALA A 78 -11.24 -23.41 -9.72
CA ALA A 78 -12.40 -24.27 -9.55
C ALA A 78 -13.61 -23.55 -8.94
N LEU A 79 -13.42 -22.34 -8.39
CA LEU A 79 -14.49 -21.58 -7.76
C LEU A 79 -15.38 -20.89 -8.78
N ASN A 80 -16.70 -21.01 -8.61
CA ASN A 80 -17.67 -20.15 -9.32
C ASN A 80 -17.69 -18.74 -8.73
N ASP A 81 -18.42 -17.80 -9.37
CA ASP A 81 -18.39 -16.39 -8.99
C ASP A 81 -19.01 -16.14 -7.59
N GLN A 82 -20.05 -16.89 -7.22
CA GLN A 82 -20.65 -16.80 -5.87
C GLN A 82 -19.65 -17.29 -4.79
N GLN A 83 -18.91 -18.37 -5.05
CA GLN A 83 -17.89 -18.86 -4.15
C GLN A 83 -16.72 -17.88 -4.02
N LYS A 84 -16.28 -17.28 -5.13
CA LYS A 84 -15.25 -16.22 -5.12
C LYS A 84 -15.69 -15.02 -4.30
N TYR A 85 -16.94 -14.57 -4.46
CA TYR A 85 -17.50 -13.46 -3.69
C TYR A 85 -17.53 -13.78 -2.19
N THR A 86 -18.09 -14.94 -1.83
CA THR A 86 -18.16 -15.39 -0.42
C THR A 86 -16.76 -15.51 0.20
N TYR A 87 -15.84 -16.15 -0.53
CA TYR A 87 -14.45 -16.28 -0.08
C TYR A 87 -13.78 -14.93 0.15
N SER A 88 -13.93 -13.99 -0.79
CA SER A 88 -13.31 -12.65 -0.70
C SER A 88 -13.77 -11.91 0.55
N ASN A 89 -15.06 -11.95 0.88
CA ASN A 89 -15.60 -11.30 2.06
C ASN A 89 -15.13 -11.96 3.37
N LEU A 90 -15.10 -13.28 3.39
CA LEU A 90 -14.59 -14.03 4.56
C LEU A 90 -13.09 -13.79 4.76
N PHE A 91 -12.32 -13.80 3.66
CA PHE A 91 -10.89 -13.54 3.72
C PHE A 91 -10.57 -12.13 4.18
N GLU A 92 -11.28 -11.11 3.68
CA GLU A 92 -11.10 -9.72 4.13
C GLU A 92 -11.31 -9.59 5.65
N ASN A 93 -12.40 -10.14 6.16
CA ASN A 93 -12.71 -10.11 7.60
C ASN A 93 -11.63 -10.83 8.42
N TYR A 94 -11.20 -12.00 7.96
CA TYR A 94 -10.14 -12.78 8.61
C TYR A 94 -8.80 -12.01 8.59
N PHE A 95 -8.41 -11.50 7.43
CA PHE A 95 -7.16 -10.76 7.24
C PHE A 95 -7.13 -9.52 8.15
N LEU A 96 -8.14 -8.67 8.08
CA LEU A 96 -8.21 -7.46 8.87
C LEU A 96 -8.17 -7.74 10.37
N LYS A 97 -8.88 -8.77 10.83
CA LYS A 97 -8.86 -9.17 12.25
C LYS A 97 -7.48 -9.68 12.66
N SER A 98 -6.92 -10.63 11.94
CA SER A 98 -5.65 -11.28 12.29
C SER A 98 -4.47 -10.33 12.20
N PHE A 99 -4.38 -9.59 11.10
CA PHE A 99 -3.28 -8.67 10.82
C PHE A 99 -3.25 -7.51 11.82
N SER A 100 -4.38 -6.81 12.00
CA SER A 100 -4.42 -5.65 12.90
C SER A 100 -4.25 -6.05 14.37
N SER A 101 -4.78 -7.20 14.79
CA SER A 101 -4.58 -7.69 16.15
C SER A 101 -3.13 -8.03 16.45
N ARG A 102 -2.42 -8.63 15.47
CA ARG A 102 -0.98 -8.92 15.62
C ARG A 102 -0.14 -7.67 15.65
N LEU A 103 -0.41 -6.70 14.76
CA LEU A 103 0.32 -5.43 14.77
C LEU A 103 0.11 -4.67 16.09
N ALA A 104 -1.10 -4.67 16.64
CA ALA A 104 -1.40 -4.00 17.90
C ALA A 104 -0.69 -4.60 19.13
N GLU A 105 0.04 -5.70 18.97
CA GLU A 105 0.93 -6.25 20.01
C GLU A 105 2.30 -5.58 20.07
N TYR A 106 2.65 -4.80 19.02
CA TYR A 106 3.91 -4.06 19.00
C TYR A 106 3.75 -2.71 19.68
N THR A 107 4.76 -2.35 20.48
CA THR A 107 4.88 -1.03 21.11
C THR A 107 6.06 -0.34 20.45
N ASN A 108 5.85 0.84 19.88
CA ASN A 108 6.88 1.64 19.22
C ASN A 108 7.74 0.83 18.22
N PRO A 109 7.14 0.15 17.24
CA PRO A 109 7.92 -0.60 16.26
C PRO A 109 8.73 0.35 15.38
N GLU A 110 9.99 0.01 15.18
CA GLU A 110 10.87 0.71 14.25
C GLU A 110 11.05 -0.15 13.01
N ILE A 111 10.56 0.33 11.85
CA ILE A 111 10.67 -0.36 10.57
C ILE A 111 11.48 0.53 9.63
N GLU A 112 12.57 -0.03 9.12
CA GLU A 112 13.47 0.65 8.20
C GLU A 112 13.29 0.09 6.79
N VAL A 113 12.89 0.94 5.86
CA VAL A 113 12.85 0.61 4.42
C VAL A 113 14.28 0.66 3.88
N LYS A 114 14.75 -0.42 3.26
CA LYS A 114 16.13 -0.58 2.82
C LYS A 114 16.30 -0.27 1.34
N ASP A 115 15.78 -1.13 0.49
CA ASP A 115 15.95 -1.05 -0.96
C ASP A 115 14.68 -1.49 -1.69
N LYS A 116 14.73 -1.36 -3.02
CA LYS A 116 13.66 -1.84 -3.89
C LYS A 116 14.22 -2.52 -5.12
N GLN A 117 13.54 -3.56 -5.59
CA GLN A 117 13.89 -4.32 -6.78
C GLN A 117 12.69 -4.42 -7.70
N ILE A 118 12.84 -4.01 -8.96
CA ILE A 118 11.82 -4.21 -9.98
C ILE A 118 11.74 -5.70 -10.29
N LEU A 119 10.59 -6.31 -9.99
CA LEU A 119 10.34 -7.71 -10.26
C LEU A 119 9.91 -7.92 -11.72
N ASN A 120 9.05 -7.06 -12.23
CA ASN A 120 8.60 -7.02 -13.64
C ASN A 120 7.87 -5.69 -13.89
N SER A 121 7.26 -5.53 -15.08
CA SER A 121 6.53 -4.31 -15.47
C SER A 121 5.35 -3.93 -14.55
N ASN A 122 4.86 -4.84 -13.73
CA ASN A 122 3.67 -4.64 -12.91
C ASN A 122 3.97 -4.62 -11.40
N TYR A 123 5.15 -5.09 -10.97
CA TYR A 123 5.47 -5.26 -9.56
C TYR A 123 6.89 -4.85 -9.22
N THR A 124 7.02 -4.19 -8.09
CA THR A 124 8.29 -3.90 -7.42
C THR A 124 8.28 -4.54 -6.03
N ILE A 125 9.38 -5.17 -5.65
CA ILE A 125 9.61 -5.60 -4.27
C ILE A 125 10.30 -4.45 -3.54
N VAL A 126 9.78 -4.09 -2.38
CA VAL A 126 10.43 -3.17 -1.43
C VAL A 126 10.82 -3.98 -0.21
N ASN A 127 12.08 -3.93 0.16
CA ASN A 127 12.61 -4.64 1.32
C ASN A 127 12.60 -3.72 2.53
N SER A 128 12.21 -4.24 3.68
CA SER A 128 12.28 -3.54 4.95
C SER A 128 12.62 -4.47 6.09
N VAL A 129 13.02 -3.89 7.21
CA VAL A 129 13.40 -4.62 8.42
C VAL A 129 12.69 -4.01 9.61
N LEU A 130 11.94 -4.83 10.34
CA LEU A 130 11.50 -4.50 11.69
C LEU A 130 12.69 -4.74 12.62
N ILE A 131 13.14 -3.67 13.24
CA ILE A 131 14.34 -3.69 14.09
C ILE A 131 14.12 -4.56 15.33
N ALA A 132 15.13 -5.34 15.68
CA ALA A 132 15.11 -6.17 16.89
C ALA A 132 14.96 -5.33 18.15
N THR A 133 14.28 -5.88 19.14
CA THR A 133 14.23 -5.36 20.51
C THR A 133 14.80 -6.39 21.48
N ASN A 134 14.90 -6.06 22.76
CA ASN A 134 15.31 -7.04 23.79
C ASN A 134 14.33 -8.23 23.90
N GLU A 135 13.09 -8.07 23.43
CA GLU A 135 12.04 -9.08 23.58
C GLU A 135 11.75 -9.83 22.25
N ARG A 136 12.16 -9.27 21.13
CA ARG A 136 11.81 -9.78 19.79
C ARG A 136 12.98 -9.69 18.82
N PRO A 137 13.21 -10.74 18.01
CA PRO A 137 14.26 -10.71 16.99
C PRO A 137 13.87 -9.77 15.83
N GLU A 138 14.89 -9.43 15.03
CA GLU A 138 14.71 -8.76 13.75
C GLU A 138 13.78 -9.56 12.82
N VAL A 139 12.91 -8.87 12.08
CA VAL A 139 12.06 -9.48 11.07
C VAL A 139 12.26 -8.77 9.72
N LYS A 140 12.64 -9.54 8.71
CA LYS A 140 12.70 -9.06 7.32
C LYS A 140 11.30 -9.10 6.71
N ILE A 141 10.93 -8.02 6.02
CA ILE A 141 9.62 -7.86 5.41
C ILE A 141 9.78 -7.46 3.96
N ASP A 142 9.27 -8.28 3.05
CA ASP A 142 9.27 -7.99 1.62
C ASP A 142 7.86 -7.58 1.19
N TRP A 143 7.75 -6.36 0.68
CA TRP A 143 6.49 -5.79 0.21
C TRP A 143 6.41 -5.94 -1.30
N ARG A 144 5.41 -6.65 -1.79
CA ARG A 144 5.13 -6.73 -3.21
C ARG A 144 4.17 -5.62 -3.62
N VAL A 145 4.71 -4.54 -4.17
CA VAL A 145 3.95 -3.36 -4.57
C VAL A 145 3.53 -3.50 -6.03
N TYR A 146 2.24 -3.28 -6.31
CA TYR A 146 1.71 -3.26 -7.66
C TYR A 146 1.94 -1.88 -8.28
N THR A 147 2.74 -1.82 -9.35
CA THR A 147 3.25 -0.57 -9.93
C THR A 147 2.73 -0.29 -11.34
N LYS A 148 1.78 -1.09 -11.85
CA LYS A 148 1.16 -0.84 -13.16
C LYS A 148 0.31 0.43 -13.17
N ASN A 149 -0.29 0.79 -12.05
CA ASN A 149 -0.97 2.07 -11.86
C ASN A 149 -0.16 2.92 -10.90
N PRO A 150 0.71 3.82 -11.39
CA PRO A 150 1.60 4.61 -10.54
C PRO A 150 0.88 5.63 -9.66
N ASP A 151 -0.36 6.00 -9.99
CA ASP A 151 -1.15 6.96 -9.21
C ASP A 151 -1.85 6.30 -8.00
N ASN A 152 -1.90 4.96 -7.99
CA ASN A 152 -2.46 4.17 -6.90
C ASN A 152 -1.75 2.80 -6.84
N PRO A 153 -0.55 2.76 -6.27
CA PRO A 153 0.26 1.55 -6.15
C PRO A 153 -0.31 0.53 -5.16
#